data_d3c5a05bfcae579e3ad0fae164df99b1
#
_entry.id   d3c5a05bfcae579e3ad0fae164df99b1
#
_cell.length_a   1.000
_cell.length_b   1.000
_cell.length_c   1.000
_cell.angle_alpha   90.00
_cell.angle_beta   90.00
_cell.angle_gamma   90.00
#
_symmetry.space_group_name_H-M   'P 1'
#
loop_
_entity.id
_entity.type
_entity.pdbx_description
1 polymer ?
#
loop_
_entity_poly.entity_id
_entity_poly.type
_entity_poly.pdbx_seq_one_letter_code
_entity_poly.pdbx_strand_id
1 'polypeptide(L)'
;MRNPVISSQSSLLSRFAALCLFSSFVIPHSSFAVKPLLLPEVLASVQNQYPPYLAALIEQDIANGRARQALGAFDLNLNAGGSFNPAGYYDGQTGYATLEQPLPFWGGNVYGGYRMSSGFLPNYNKDRTGVDGEAILGFRIPLLRDGTIDRRRASLFQARLDQKLADPFILRQHLDFIRAATIGYYGWLAAGQRLGLSEELLRIAKDRDSAIAEQVKRGASAPIVQVDNKRLVVSRQIAVVQALRRFQATAIELSLFHRSSADDQPIVSERGRLPGAFPAHPEPDANQIVADIAKAAIFRPELRRIELTIEKLRIDQRLAKNNLLPNIDIGVQANQGNGSKDIEPTEIEAKIEFKMPLQRREAKGRLETAEAQIERLENDRKFARDRIAADVRDAYSAMIAAHDQLKQTQLNVDLSRQLERAESERLKQGATDLLALQIREQATFDAKVLHVEAQAEYFRAQGNYRAATAADAPASLLR
;
A
#
# COMPACT_ATOMS: atom_id res chain seq x y z
N MET A 1 -39.33 16.63 -43.28
CA MET A 1 -39.51 17.32 -44.57
C MET A 1 -38.17 17.67 -45.15
N ARG A 2 -37.89 17.01 -46.27
CA ARG A 2 -37.04 17.45 -47.38
C ARG A 2 -35.53 17.62 -47.18
N ASN A 3 -34.82 16.57 -47.59
CA ASN A 3 -33.67 16.67 -48.53
C ASN A 3 -34.14 17.33 -49.85
N PRO A 4 -33.29 17.67 -50.82
CA PRO A 4 -32.03 17.07 -51.32
C PRO A 4 -31.05 18.13 -51.92
N VAL A 5 -29.90 17.87 -52.57
CA VAL A 5 -29.52 17.21 -53.83
C VAL A 5 -28.15 17.78 -54.28
N ILE A 6 -27.18 16.95 -54.52
CA ILE A 6 -26.43 16.58 -55.74
C ILE A 6 -25.93 17.71 -56.65
N SER A 7 -24.67 17.66 -57.03
CA SER A 7 -24.04 17.49 -58.36
C SER A 7 -22.62 18.08 -58.38
N SER A 8 -21.65 17.44 -58.84
CA SER A 8 -21.21 16.73 -60.03
C SER A 8 -20.00 17.40 -60.64
N GLN A 9 -18.98 16.58 -60.90
CA GLN A 9 -18.07 16.53 -62.05
C GLN A 9 -17.29 17.83 -62.44
N SER A 10 -16.02 17.79 -62.74
CA SER A 10 -15.29 17.01 -63.73
C SER A 10 -13.80 17.42 -63.80
N SER A 11 -12.98 16.39 -63.93
CA SER A 11 -11.81 16.25 -64.82
C SER A 11 -10.95 17.47 -65.19
N LEU A 12 -9.65 17.32 -64.97
CA LEU A 12 -8.64 17.57 -66.02
C LEU A 12 -7.32 16.88 -65.72
N LEU A 13 -7.00 15.93 -66.53
CA LEU A 13 -5.68 15.30 -66.72
C LEU A 13 -4.70 16.34 -67.24
N SER A 14 -3.53 16.46 -66.62
CA SER A 14 -2.35 16.84 -67.34
C SER A 14 -1.06 16.26 -66.69
N ARG A 15 -0.36 15.54 -67.49
CA ARG A 15 0.92 14.88 -67.37
C ARG A 15 1.97 15.77 -66.77
N PHE A 16 2.72 15.21 -65.79
CA PHE A 16 4.16 15.51 -65.69
C PHE A 16 4.88 14.24 -65.22
N ALA A 17 5.70 13.70 -66.10
CA ALA A 17 6.72 12.72 -65.82
C ALA A 17 7.84 13.42 -65.06
N ALA A 18 8.22 12.95 -63.88
CA ALA A 18 9.41 13.36 -63.19
C ALA A 18 10.08 12.16 -62.51
N LEU A 19 11.08 11.70 -63.11
CA LEU A 19 12.37 11.24 -62.62
C LEU A 19 12.39 10.58 -61.22
N CYS A 20 12.32 9.25 -61.17
CA CYS A 20 12.68 8.45 -60.03
C CYS A 20 14.19 8.52 -59.77
N LEU A 21 14.63 9.45 -58.94
CA LEU A 21 15.91 9.36 -58.26
C LEU A 21 15.73 8.40 -57.07
N PHE A 22 16.14 7.15 -57.22
CA PHE A 22 16.36 6.22 -56.10
C PHE A 22 17.51 6.76 -55.25
N SER A 23 17.18 7.66 -54.33
CA SER A 23 18.03 7.95 -53.19
C SER A 23 17.88 6.76 -52.23
N SER A 24 18.85 5.86 -52.24
CA SER A 24 19.01 4.80 -51.21
C SER A 24 19.27 5.49 -49.89
N PHE A 25 18.21 5.85 -49.19
CA PHE A 25 18.29 6.28 -47.79
C PHE A 25 18.70 5.03 -46.98
N VAL A 26 19.98 4.82 -46.84
CA VAL A 26 20.55 3.91 -45.83
C VAL A 26 20.19 4.54 -44.51
N ILE A 27 19.02 4.10 -43.94
CA ILE A 27 18.70 4.35 -42.55
C ILE A 27 19.77 3.63 -41.74
N PRO A 28 20.66 4.33 -41.03
CA PRO A 28 21.54 3.65 -40.10
C PRO A 28 20.63 2.99 -39.10
N HIS A 29 20.59 1.67 -39.08
CA HIS A 29 20.10 0.91 -37.96
C HIS A 29 21.05 1.23 -36.80
N SER A 30 20.84 2.37 -36.16
CA SER A 30 21.36 2.58 -34.82
C SER A 30 20.67 1.48 -33.97
N SER A 31 21.33 0.38 -33.76
CA SER A 31 21.01 -0.57 -32.70
C SER A 31 21.14 0.24 -31.39
N PHE A 32 20.05 0.89 -31.00
CA PHE A 32 19.94 1.38 -29.63
C PHE A 32 20.13 0.15 -28.75
N ALA A 33 21.30 0.04 -28.15
CA ALA A 33 21.55 -1.00 -27.16
C ALA A 33 20.44 -0.84 -26.09
N VAL A 34 19.53 -1.81 -26.06
CA VAL A 34 18.38 -1.78 -25.13
C VAL A 34 18.96 -1.74 -23.73
N LYS A 35 18.72 -0.65 -23.02
CA LYS A 35 19.25 -0.44 -21.67
C LYS A 35 18.73 -1.55 -20.74
N PRO A 36 19.60 -2.22 -19.98
CA PRO A 36 19.19 -3.27 -19.06
C PRO A 36 18.25 -2.69 -17.98
N LEU A 37 17.21 -3.44 -17.63
CA LEU A 37 16.31 -3.08 -16.53
C LEU A 37 17.04 -3.26 -15.21
N LEU A 38 17.15 -2.19 -14.42
CA LEU A 38 17.79 -2.21 -13.11
C LEU A 38 16.74 -2.14 -11.99
N LEU A 39 17.04 -2.72 -10.83
CA LEU A 39 16.15 -2.70 -9.67
C LEU A 39 15.64 -1.29 -9.30
N PRO A 40 16.48 -0.21 -9.26
CA PRO A 40 15.99 1.13 -8.95
C PRO A 40 14.88 1.62 -9.88
N GLU A 41 14.89 1.23 -11.16
CA GLU A 41 13.83 1.59 -12.11
C GLU A 41 12.49 0.93 -11.74
N VAL A 42 12.53 -0.35 -11.34
CA VAL A 42 11.34 -1.08 -10.86
C VAL A 42 10.81 -0.48 -9.56
N LEU A 43 11.71 -0.17 -8.61
CA LEU A 43 11.31 0.43 -7.34
C LEU A 43 10.72 1.84 -7.51
N ALA A 44 11.27 2.65 -8.43
CA ALA A 44 10.71 3.95 -8.78
C ALA A 44 9.31 3.79 -9.41
N SER A 45 9.10 2.77 -10.25
CA SER A 45 7.79 2.45 -10.80
C SER A 45 6.79 2.06 -9.71
N VAL A 46 7.20 1.27 -8.70
CA VAL A 46 6.35 0.92 -7.55
C VAL A 46 5.93 2.18 -6.79
N GLN A 47 6.83 3.11 -6.57
CA GLN A 47 6.53 4.34 -5.82
C GLN A 47 5.60 5.30 -6.57
N ASN A 48 5.64 5.32 -7.90
CA ASN A 48 4.95 6.33 -8.70
C ASN A 48 3.72 5.80 -9.45
N GLN A 49 3.68 4.51 -9.82
CA GLN A 49 2.65 3.95 -10.71
C GLN A 49 1.97 2.68 -10.18
N TYR A 50 2.41 2.11 -9.05
CA TYR A 50 1.83 0.86 -8.56
C TYR A 50 0.48 1.11 -7.87
N PRO A 51 -0.67 0.65 -8.44
CA PRO A 51 -1.99 1.01 -7.95
C PRO A 51 -2.26 0.64 -6.49
N PRO A 52 -1.80 -0.51 -5.95
CA PRO A 52 -1.98 -0.81 -4.53
C PRO A 52 -1.23 0.16 -3.60
N TYR A 53 -0.07 0.69 -4.02
CA TYR A 53 0.64 1.69 -3.23
C TYR A 53 -0.03 3.06 -3.32
N LEU A 54 -0.48 3.47 -4.51
CA LEU A 54 -1.26 4.70 -4.68
C LEU A 54 -2.57 4.65 -3.88
N ALA A 55 -3.24 3.49 -3.86
CA ALA A 55 -4.41 3.28 -3.00
C ALA A 55 -4.08 3.40 -1.51
N ALA A 56 -2.90 2.92 -1.06
CA ALA A 56 -2.47 3.08 0.32
C ALA A 56 -2.23 4.56 0.69
N LEU A 57 -1.72 5.38 -0.22
CA LEU A 57 -1.52 6.82 0.00
C LEU A 57 -2.84 7.56 0.22
N ILE A 58 -3.94 7.12 -0.42
CA ILE A 58 -5.28 7.72 -0.28
C ILE A 58 -5.84 7.54 1.15
N GLU A 59 -5.31 6.60 1.95
CA GLU A 59 -5.75 6.46 3.36
C GLU A 59 -5.57 7.76 4.17
N GLN A 60 -4.57 8.57 3.82
CA GLN A 60 -4.39 9.90 4.42
C GLN A 60 -5.57 10.83 4.10
N ASP A 61 -6.07 10.81 2.86
CA ASP A 61 -7.23 11.62 2.45
C ASP A 61 -8.52 11.13 3.11
N ILE A 62 -8.67 9.80 3.24
CA ILE A 62 -9.78 9.19 3.98
C ILE A 62 -9.76 9.64 5.44
N ALA A 63 -8.60 9.60 6.09
CA ALA A 63 -8.45 10.04 7.48
C ALA A 63 -8.71 11.54 7.62
N ASN A 64 -8.27 12.36 6.67
CA ASN A 64 -8.59 13.80 6.60
C ASN A 64 -10.09 14.04 6.44
N GLY A 65 -10.77 13.26 5.61
CA GLY A 65 -12.22 13.29 5.46
C GLY A 65 -12.96 12.99 6.77
N ARG A 66 -12.53 11.92 7.47
CA ARG A 66 -13.08 11.56 8.79
C ARG A 66 -12.86 12.64 9.85
N ALA A 67 -11.68 13.27 9.85
CA ALA A 67 -11.41 14.38 10.77
C ALA A 67 -12.30 15.61 10.47
N ARG A 68 -12.53 15.92 9.19
CA ARG A 68 -13.47 16.96 8.77
C ARG A 68 -14.90 16.61 9.17
N GLN A 69 -15.32 15.35 8.99
CA GLN A 69 -16.63 14.87 9.45
C GLN A 69 -16.81 15.06 10.96
N ALA A 70 -15.78 14.74 11.76
CA ALA A 70 -15.82 14.93 13.21
C ALA A 70 -15.88 16.41 13.61
N LEU A 71 -15.27 17.32 12.83
CA LEU A 71 -15.41 18.77 13.00
C LEU A 71 -16.84 19.25 12.75
N GLY A 72 -17.59 18.61 11.86
CA GLY A 72 -18.99 18.92 11.58
C GLY A 72 -19.92 18.83 12.80
N ALA A 73 -19.49 18.15 13.88
CA ALA A 73 -20.21 18.17 15.15
C ALA A 73 -20.20 19.55 15.86
N PHE A 74 -19.39 20.48 15.36
CA PHE A 74 -19.29 21.87 15.83
C PHE A 74 -19.77 22.88 14.80
N ASP A 75 -20.42 22.44 13.73
CA ASP A 75 -21.01 23.36 12.75
C ASP A 75 -22.18 24.14 13.33
N LEU A 76 -22.40 25.32 12.78
CA LEU A 76 -23.59 26.13 13.08
C LEU A 76 -24.83 25.44 12.52
N ASN A 77 -25.78 25.13 13.38
CA ASN A 77 -27.00 24.43 13.00
C ASN A 77 -28.18 25.44 12.94
N LEU A 78 -28.91 25.42 11.84
CA LEU A 78 -30.22 26.08 11.75
C LEU A 78 -31.31 25.06 12.08
N ASN A 79 -32.02 25.31 13.18
CA ASN A 79 -33.16 24.51 13.60
C ASN A 79 -34.42 25.32 13.36
N ALA A 80 -35.36 24.85 12.57
CA ALA A 80 -36.63 25.48 12.34
C ALA A 80 -37.76 24.46 12.51
N GLY A 81 -38.83 24.84 13.10
CA GLY A 81 -39.96 23.96 13.33
C GLY A 81 -41.22 24.75 13.66
N GLY A 82 -42.35 24.05 13.72
CA GLY A 82 -43.62 24.65 14.14
C GLY A 82 -44.65 23.57 14.44
N SER A 83 -45.69 23.96 15.16
CA SER A 83 -46.86 23.15 15.45
C SER A 83 -48.12 23.89 15.07
N PHE A 84 -49.13 23.20 14.62
CA PHE A 84 -50.43 23.72 14.30
C PHE A 84 -51.50 22.80 14.90
N ASN A 85 -52.30 23.37 15.81
CA ASN A 85 -53.41 22.68 16.48
C ASN A 85 -54.72 23.32 16.00
N PRO A 86 -55.36 22.74 14.95
CA PRO A 86 -56.53 23.40 14.30
C PRO A 86 -57.84 23.27 15.09
N ALA A 87 -57.88 22.39 16.11
CA ALA A 87 -59.10 22.16 16.89
C ALA A 87 -58.75 21.63 18.28
N GLY A 88 -59.53 21.96 19.28
CA GLY A 88 -59.39 21.52 20.67
C GLY A 88 -59.64 22.66 21.63
N TYR A 89 -59.41 22.42 22.94
CA TYR A 89 -59.54 23.51 23.93
C TYR A 89 -58.46 24.58 23.74
N TYR A 90 -57.29 24.17 23.30
CA TYR A 90 -56.20 25.07 22.88
C TYR A 90 -56.01 24.92 21.38
N ASP A 91 -56.51 25.92 20.63
CA ASP A 91 -56.31 26.06 19.20
C ASP A 91 -55.27 27.14 18.94
N GLY A 92 -54.15 26.76 18.33
CA GLY A 92 -53.07 27.71 18.13
C GLY A 92 -51.98 27.15 17.23
N GLN A 93 -51.08 28.04 16.86
CA GLN A 93 -49.91 27.71 16.05
C GLN A 93 -48.66 28.30 16.67
N THR A 94 -47.56 27.58 16.55
CA THR A 94 -46.22 28.02 16.93
C THR A 94 -45.25 27.79 15.79
N GLY A 95 -44.28 28.67 15.63
CA GLY A 95 -43.18 28.53 14.68
C GLY A 95 -41.92 29.11 15.29
N TYR A 96 -40.79 28.49 15.00
CA TYR A 96 -39.50 28.99 15.44
C TYR A 96 -38.42 28.74 14.41
N ALA A 97 -37.37 29.57 14.40
CA ALA A 97 -36.13 29.39 13.72
C ALA A 97 -34.97 29.79 14.63
N THR A 98 -34.06 28.89 14.93
CA THR A 98 -32.92 29.12 15.82
C THR A 98 -31.61 28.67 15.17
N LEU A 99 -30.56 29.45 15.35
CA LEU A 99 -29.20 29.11 15.06
C LEU A 99 -28.54 28.59 16.34
N GLU A 100 -27.91 27.43 16.30
CA GLU A 100 -27.20 26.85 17.43
C GLU A 100 -25.76 26.58 17.06
N GLN A 101 -24.80 27.12 17.84
CA GLN A 101 -23.37 26.93 17.71
C GLN A 101 -22.85 26.10 18.87
N PRO A 102 -22.52 24.82 18.66
CA PRO A 102 -21.79 24.03 19.63
C PRO A 102 -20.37 24.59 19.83
N LEU A 103 -19.92 24.69 21.08
CA LEU A 103 -18.61 25.23 21.40
C LEU A 103 -17.55 24.09 21.42
N PRO A 104 -16.37 24.29 20.81
CA PRO A 104 -15.30 23.29 20.82
C PRO A 104 -14.59 23.16 22.18
N PHE A 105 -14.93 23.98 23.13
CA PHE A 105 -14.43 24.02 24.51
C PHE A 105 -15.60 23.90 25.50
N TRP A 106 -15.35 23.32 26.64
CA TRP A 106 -16.27 23.17 27.76
C TRP A 106 -17.65 22.53 27.45
N GLY A 107 -17.84 21.90 26.30
CA GLY A 107 -19.04 21.12 25.96
C GLY A 107 -20.35 21.90 25.83
N GLY A 108 -20.31 23.23 25.92
CA GLY A 108 -21.47 24.09 25.84
C GLY A 108 -21.95 24.39 24.42
N ASN A 109 -23.05 25.12 24.33
CA ASN A 109 -23.57 25.70 23.09
C ASN A 109 -24.13 27.10 23.35
N VAL A 110 -24.09 27.93 22.30
CA VAL A 110 -24.76 29.22 22.24
C VAL A 110 -25.83 29.13 21.17
N TYR A 111 -26.99 29.67 21.41
CA TYR A 111 -28.07 29.68 20.44
C TYR A 111 -28.80 31.02 20.44
N GLY A 112 -29.34 31.37 19.29
CA GLY A 112 -30.18 32.57 19.13
C GLY A 112 -31.15 32.39 17.97
N GLY A 113 -32.28 33.07 18.03
CA GLY A 113 -33.28 32.90 16.99
C GLY A 113 -34.55 33.71 17.25
N TYR A 114 -35.60 33.31 16.59
CA TYR A 114 -36.88 33.90 16.65
C TYR A 114 -37.98 32.85 16.75
N ARG A 115 -39.00 33.13 17.58
CA ARG A 115 -40.20 32.30 17.65
C ARG A 115 -41.46 33.16 17.61
N MET A 116 -42.52 32.59 17.07
CA MET A 116 -43.83 33.23 16.93
C MET A 116 -44.89 32.24 17.39
N SER A 117 -45.91 32.78 18.03
CA SER A 117 -47.11 32.00 18.38
C SER A 117 -48.36 32.84 18.20
N SER A 118 -49.45 32.21 17.81
CA SER A 118 -50.77 32.82 17.71
C SER A 118 -51.87 31.83 18.04
N GLY A 119 -53.05 32.33 18.40
CA GLY A 119 -54.19 31.53 18.82
C GLY A 119 -54.30 31.38 20.33
N PHE A 120 -55.15 30.45 20.77
CA PHE A 120 -55.42 30.22 22.19
C PHE A 120 -54.42 29.22 22.74
N LEU A 121 -53.34 29.68 23.34
CA LEU A 121 -52.30 28.88 23.95
C LEU A 121 -52.41 28.88 25.48
N PRO A 122 -51.97 27.79 26.18
CA PRO A 122 -51.97 27.77 27.64
C PRO A 122 -51.14 28.90 28.25
N ASN A 123 -51.64 29.58 29.26
CA ASN A 123 -50.92 30.68 29.94
C ASN A 123 -49.64 30.21 30.64
N TYR A 124 -49.57 28.91 31.02
CA TYR A 124 -48.39 28.28 31.61
C TYR A 124 -47.41 27.75 30.57
N ASN A 125 -47.78 27.82 29.27
CA ASN A 125 -46.90 27.34 28.21
C ASN A 125 -46.00 28.49 27.74
N LYS A 126 -44.70 28.23 27.83
CA LYS A 126 -43.65 29.17 27.39
C LYS A 126 -43.61 29.40 25.87
N ASP A 127 -44.41 28.65 25.09
CA ASP A 127 -44.54 28.86 23.65
C ASP A 127 -45.40 30.07 23.28
N ARG A 128 -46.03 30.72 24.26
CA ARG A 128 -46.80 31.96 24.05
C ARG A 128 -45.84 33.13 23.90
N THR A 129 -45.90 33.81 22.77
CA THR A 129 -45.08 35.01 22.46
C THR A 129 -45.90 36.29 22.45
N GLY A 130 -45.25 37.44 22.35
CA GLY A 130 -45.87 38.68 21.96
C GLY A 130 -46.53 38.61 20.58
N VAL A 131 -47.32 39.65 20.20
CA VAL A 131 -48.12 39.65 18.97
C VAL A 131 -47.29 39.44 17.71
N ASP A 132 -46.09 40.03 17.65
CA ASP A 132 -45.16 39.88 16.53
C ASP A 132 -44.06 38.83 16.79
N GLY A 133 -44.19 38.03 17.85
CA GLY A 133 -43.22 37.04 18.24
C GLY A 133 -42.17 37.53 19.24
N GLU A 134 -41.09 36.78 19.41
CA GLU A 134 -39.99 37.11 20.31
C GLU A 134 -38.63 36.68 19.78
N ALA A 135 -37.60 37.48 20.04
CA ALA A 135 -36.22 37.13 19.83
C ALA A 135 -35.68 36.33 21.02
N ILE A 136 -34.89 35.34 20.76
CA ILE A 136 -34.28 34.43 21.75
C ILE A 136 -32.78 34.49 21.63
N LEU A 137 -32.06 34.61 22.76
CA LEU A 137 -30.64 34.43 22.85
C LEU A 137 -30.30 33.65 24.12
N GLY A 138 -29.54 32.56 24.00
CA GLY A 138 -29.21 31.77 25.16
C GLY A 138 -27.91 31.01 25.03
N PHE A 139 -27.45 30.49 26.14
CA PHE A 139 -26.33 29.53 26.18
C PHE A 139 -26.64 28.42 27.18
N ARG A 140 -25.99 27.28 26.98
CA ARG A 140 -25.99 26.17 27.91
C ARG A 140 -24.57 25.65 28.10
N ILE A 141 -24.17 25.44 29.36
CA ILE A 141 -22.85 25.00 29.74
C ILE A 141 -22.96 23.84 30.75
N PRO A 142 -22.33 22.67 30.48
CA PRO A 142 -22.25 21.60 31.46
C PRO A 142 -21.20 21.95 32.52
N LEU A 143 -21.52 21.73 33.81
CA LEU A 143 -20.59 22.01 34.92
C LEU A 143 -19.66 20.82 35.24
N LEU A 144 -20.16 19.58 35.19
CA LEU A 144 -19.41 18.39 35.58
C LEU A 144 -19.23 17.43 34.39
N ARG A 145 -20.23 16.57 34.13
CA ARG A 145 -20.23 15.70 32.99
C ARG A 145 -20.26 16.53 31.71
N ASP A 146 -19.49 16.11 30.70
CA ASP A 146 -19.34 16.78 29.41
C ASP A 146 -18.61 18.14 29.45
N GLY A 147 -18.17 18.62 30.64
CA GLY A 147 -17.37 19.86 30.79
C GLY A 147 -15.93 19.67 30.23
N THR A 148 -15.17 18.70 30.73
CA THR A 148 -13.78 18.50 30.33
C THR A 148 -13.65 17.73 29.00
N ILE A 149 -14.50 16.74 28.76
CA ILE A 149 -14.58 15.95 27.53
C ILE A 149 -16.02 15.48 27.33
N ASP A 150 -16.51 15.57 26.10
CA ASP A 150 -17.78 15.05 25.65
C ASP A 150 -17.59 14.15 24.41
N ARG A 151 -18.66 13.55 23.92
CA ARG A 151 -18.63 12.65 22.76
C ARG A 151 -18.11 13.36 21.50
N ARG A 152 -18.48 14.63 21.27
CA ARG A 152 -18.07 15.40 20.08
C ARG A 152 -16.54 15.64 20.08
N ARG A 153 -16.00 16.13 21.21
CA ARG A 153 -14.57 16.35 21.36
C ARG A 153 -13.78 15.04 21.37
N ALA A 154 -14.28 14.00 22.01
CA ALA A 154 -13.65 12.67 21.97
C ALA A 154 -13.56 12.15 20.53
N SER A 155 -14.66 12.22 19.75
CA SER A 155 -14.66 11.83 18.34
C SER A 155 -13.67 12.65 17.50
N LEU A 156 -13.59 13.96 17.71
CA LEU A 156 -12.63 14.82 17.03
C LEU A 156 -11.17 14.45 17.39
N PHE A 157 -10.88 14.23 18.67
CA PHE A 157 -9.53 13.84 19.10
C PHE A 157 -9.13 12.47 18.54
N GLN A 158 -10.06 11.51 18.51
CA GLN A 158 -9.84 10.21 17.90
C GLN A 158 -9.61 10.31 16.39
N ALA A 159 -10.41 11.12 15.68
CA ALA A 159 -10.25 11.33 14.25
C ALA A 159 -8.89 11.99 13.91
N ARG A 160 -8.37 12.87 14.76
CA ARG A 160 -7.00 13.41 14.63
C ARG A 160 -5.91 12.38 14.87
N LEU A 161 -6.16 11.37 15.72
CA LEU A 161 -5.26 10.24 15.88
C LEU A 161 -5.35 9.28 14.68
N ASP A 162 -6.53 9.13 14.07
CA ASP A 162 -6.70 8.36 12.84
C ASP A 162 -5.91 8.97 11.66
N GLN A 163 -5.77 10.31 11.60
CA GLN A 163 -4.87 10.97 10.65
C GLN A 163 -3.40 10.53 10.86
N LYS A 164 -2.96 10.45 12.12
CA LYS A 164 -1.61 9.98 12.44
C LYS A 164 -1.43 8.47 12.24
N LEU A 165 -2.50 7.68 12.32
CA LEU A 165 -2.49 6.23 12.08
C LEU A 165 -2.35 5.89 10.59
N ALA A 166 -2.66 6.80 9.68
CA ALA A 166 -2.46 6.61 8.25
C ALA A 166 -0.96 6.45 7.90
N ASP A 167 -0.06 7.20 8.54
CA ASP A 167 1.38 7.14 8.26
C ASP A 167 1.99 5.75 8.50
N PRO A 168 1.84 5.11 9.69
CA PRO A 168 2.36 3.76 9.89
C PRO A 168 1.66 2.71 9.01
N PHE A 169 0.43 2.92 8.60
CA PHE A 169 -0.23 2.04 7.64
C PHE A 169 0.42 2.14 6.26
N ILE A 170 0.61 3.35 5.74
CA ILE A 170 1.25 3.62 4.45
C ILE A 170 2.69 3.08 4.45
N LEU A 171 3.44 3.33 5.54
CA LEU A 171 4.81 2.84 5.69
C LEU A 171 4.88 1.31 5.63
N ARG A 172 3.95 0.62 6.28
CA ARG A 172 3.88 -0.84 6.23
C ARG A 172 3.69 -1.34 4.80
N GLN A 173 2.73 -0.77 4.07
CA GLN A 173 2.47 -1.11 2.68
C GLN A 173 3.69 -0.83 1.78
N HIS A 174 4.34 0.32 1.98
CA HIS A 174 5.56 0.68 1.26
C HIS A 174 6.65 -0.39 1.42
N LEU A 175 7.00 -0.74 2.66
CA LEU A 175 8.03 -1.75 2.94
C LEU A 175 7.70 -3.12 2.34
N ASP A 176 6.43 -3.54 2.43
CA ASP A 176 5.99 -4.83 1.87
C ASP A 176 6.07 -4.84 0.33
N PHE A 177 5.68 -3.75 -0.34
CA PHE A 177 5.74 -3.66 -1.80
C PHE A 177 7.16 -3.54 -2.33
N ILE A 178 8.04 -2.75 -1.70
CA ILE A 178 9.47 -2.67 -2.06
C ILE A 178 10.12 -4.05 -1.92
N ARG A 179 9.85 -4.76 -0.83
CA ARG A 179 10.32 -6.14 -0.62
C ARG A 179 9.82 -7.08 -1.71
N ALA A 180 8.53 -7.07 -2.01
CA ALA A 180 7.93 -7.94 -3.02
C ALA A 180 8.50 -7.66 -4.43
N ALA A 181 8.64 -6.40 -4.81
CA ALA A 181 9.22 -6.00 -6.08
C ALA A 181 10.70 -6.41 -6.19
N THR A 182 11.47 -6.28 -5.10
CA THR A 182 12.86 -6.73 -5.04
C THR A 182 12.98 -8.24 -5.27
N ILE A 183 12.16 -9.03 -4.59
CA ILE A 183 12.11 -10.49 -4.74
C ILE A 183 11.71 -10.88 -6.18
N GLY A 184 10.69 -10.22 -6.72
CA GLY A 184 10.21 -10.43 -8.09
C GLY A 184 11.28 -10.13 -9.14
N TYR A 185 12.00 -9.01 -8.98
CA TYR A 185 13.07 -8.61 -9.88
C TYR A 185 14.22 -9.63 -9.91
N TYR A 186 14.73 -10.07 -8.77
CA TYR A 186 15.81 -11.04 -8.73
C TYR A 186 15.35 -12.45 -9.14
N GLY A 187 14.08 -12.78 -8.92
CA GLY A 187 13.48 -14.00 -9.45
C GLY A 187 13.42 -14.02 -10.99
N TRP A 188 13.07 -12.87 -11.62
CA TRP A 188 13.10 -12.69 -13.06
C TRP A 188 14.52 -12.76 -13.62
N LEU A 189 15.48 -12.11 -12.97
CA LEU A 189 16.89 -12.14 -13.36
C LEU A 189 17.45 -13.57 -13.34
N ALA A 190 17.17 -14.33 -12.28
CA ALA A 190 17.59 -15.75 -12.16
C ALA A 190 16.96 -16.61 -13.26
N ALA A 191 15.67 -16.45 -13.54
CA ALA A 191 14.99 -17.20 -14.57
C ALA A 191 15.58 -16.92 -15.98
N GLY A 192 15.94 -15.66 -16.26
CA GLY A 192 16.59 -15.27 -17.49
C GLY A 192 17.99 -15.86 -17.65
N GLN A 193 18.80 -15.84 -16.59
CA GLN A 193 20.12 -16.47 -16.62
C GLN A 193 20.04 -18.00 -16.78
N ARG A 194 19.10 -18.66 -16.08
CA ARG A 194 18.86 -20.10 -16.26
C ARG A 194 18.47 -20.46 -17.69
N LEU A 195 17.62 -19.62 -18.33
CA LEU A 195 17.29 -19.80 -19.76
C LEU A 195 18.55 -19.75 -20.63
N GLY A 196 19.42 -18.74 -20.43
CA GLY A 196 20.69 -18.64 -21.15
C GLY A 196 21.58 -19.86 -20.97
N LEU A 197 21.71 -20.39 -19.75
CA LEU A 197 22.45 -21.61 -19.47
C LEU A 197 21.86 -22.83 -20.20
N SER A 198 20.54 -22.97 -20.22
CA SER A 198 19.84 -24.07 -20.89
C SER A 198 20.04 -24.03 -22.41
N GLU A 199 20.01 -22.84 -23.01
CA GLU A 199 20.27 -22.65 -24.44
C GLU A 199 21.72 -22.96 -24.82
N GLU A 200 22.67 -22.55 -23.97
CA GLU A 200 24.09 -22.88 -24.17
C GLU A 200 24.32 -24.39 -24.14
N LEU A 201 23.73 -25.10 -23.19
CA LEU A 201 23.84 -26.54 -23.08
C LEU A 201 23.20 -27.25 -24.30
N LEU A 202 22.06 -26.73 -24.80
CA LEU A 202 21.43 -27.24 -26.03
C LEU A 202 22.32 -26.98 -27.25
N ARG A 203 22.95 -25.81 -27.36
CA ARG A 203 23.86 -25.47 -28.45
C ARG A 203 25.02 -26.47 -28.50
N ILE A 204 25.67 -26.76 -27.37
CA ILE A 204 26.74 -27.75 -27.27
C ILE A 204 26.29 -29.12 -27.80
N ALA A 205 25.07 -29.57 -27.44
CA ALA A 205 24.55 -30.85 -27.90
C ALA A 205 24.28 -30.90 -29.41
N LYS A 206 23.75 -29.79 -29.99
CA LYS A 206 23.50 -29.67 -31.44
C LYS A 206 24.79 -29.63 -32.25
N ASP A 207 25.79 -28.86 -31.80
CA ASP A 207 27.10 -28.79 -32.44
C ASP A 207 27.76 -30.19 -32.47
N ARG A 208 27.62 -30.93 -31.37
CA ARG A 208 28.09 -32.32 -31.28
C ARG A 208 27.33 -33.28 -32.22
N ASP A 209 25.98 -33.13 -32.32
CA ASP A 209 25.20 -33.97 -33.23
C ASP A 209 25.65 -33.84 -34.68
N SER A 210 25.97 -32.63 -35.10
CA SER A 210 26.51 -32.35 -36.42
C SER A 210 27.85 -33.04 -36.63
N ALA A 211 28.76 -33.00 -35.65
CA ALA A 211 30.06 -33.66 -35.73
C ALA A 211 29.93 -35.22 -35.76
N ILE A 212 29.06 -35.80 -34.93
CA ILE A 212 28.79 -37.24 -34.91
C ILE A 212 28.19 -37.69 -36.24
N ALA A 213 27.24 -36.93 -36.81
CA ALA A 213 26.63 -37.24 -38.10
C ALA A 213 27.69 -37.37 -39.22
N GLU A 214 28.69 -36.48 -39.25
CA GLU A 214 29.81 -36.59 -40.21
C GLU A 214 30.71 -37.80 -39.97
N GLN A 215 30.96 -38.18 -38.70
CA GLN A 215 31.71 -39.37 -38.35
C GLN A 215 31.00 -40.66 -38.78
N VAL A 216 29.68 -40.74 -38.57
CA VAL A 216 28.85 -41.87 -39.00
C VAL A 216 28.85 -42.01 -40.53
N LYS A 217 28.69 -40.90 -41.28
CA LYS A 217 28.79 -40.92 -42.74
C LYS A 217 30.11 -41.44 -43.28
N ARG A 218 31.21 -41.17 -42.57
CA ARG A 218 32.58 -41.66 -42.91
C ARG A 218 32.88 -43.06 -42.38
N GLY A 219 31.91 -43.68 -41.69
CA GLY A 219 32.14 -45.01 -41.09
C GLY A 219 33.01 -45.00 -39.82
N ALA A 220 33.35 -43.85 -39.29
CA ALA A 220 34.19 -43.66 -38.10
C ALA A 220 33.46 -43.79 -36.78
N SER A 221 32.11 -43.81 -36.80
CA SER A 221 31.29 -44.00 -35.61
C SER A 221 30.06 -44.86 -35.93
N ALA A 222 29.58 -45.61 -34.92
CA ALA A 222 28.39 -46.44 -35.08
C ALA A 222 27.10 -45.54 -35.11
N PRO A 223 26.09 -45.87 -35.95
CA PRO A 223 24.85 -45.08 -36.03
C PRO A 223 24.11 -44.91 -34.72
N ILE A 224 24.23 -45.88 -33.80
CA ILE A 224 23.58 -45.82 -32.46
C ILE A 224 24.08 -44.65 -31.62
N VAL A 225 25.32 -44.21 -31.77
CA VAL A 225 25.90 -43.07 -31.07
C VAL A 225 25.18 -41.77 -31.47
N GLN A 226 24.79 -41.63 -32.75
CA GLN A 226 24.02 -40.52 -33.22
C GLN A 226 22.59 -40.54 -32.67
N VAL A 227 21.97 -41.72 -32.57
CA VAL A 227 20.61 -41.86 -31.99
C VAL A 227 20.61 -41.42 -30.52
N ASP A 228 21.61 -41.85 -29.74
CA ASP A 228 21.73 -41.45 -28.33
C ASP A 228 21.93 -39.92 -28.18
N ASN A 229 22.82 -39.35 -29.00
CA ASN A 229 23.00 -37.88 -28.95
C ASN A 229 21.76 -37.11 -29.40
N LYS A 230 20.99 -37.57 -30.38
CA LYS A 230 19.70 -36.97 -30.77
C LYS A 230 18.70 -37.02 -29.62
N ARG A 231 18.62 -38.12 -28.87
CA ARG A 231 17.81 -38.22 -27.66
C ARG A 231 18.22 -37.16 -26.64
N LEU A 232 19.53 -36.95 -26.44
CA LEU A 232 20.04 -35.89 -25.55
C LEU A 232 19.66 -34.48 -26.05
N VAL A 233 19.75 -34.18 -27.36
CA VAL A 233 19.34 -32.94 -27.95
C VAL A 233 17.86 -32.66 -27.65
N VAL A 234 16.97 -33.65 -27.84
CA VAL A 234 15.55 -33.55 -27.54
C VAL A 234 15.32 -33.25 -26.04
N SER A 235 16.01 -33.95 -25.14
CA SER A 235 15.93 -33.71 -23.69
C SER A 235 16.31 -32.27 -23.32
N ARG A 236 17.42 -31.75 -23.92
CA ARG A 236 17.87 -30.35 -23.69
C ARG A 236 16.91 -29.32 -24.31
N GLN A 237 16.25 -29.66 -25.44
CA GLN A 237 15.18 -28.79 -26.00
C GLN A 237 14.00 -28.67 -25.05
N ILE A 238 13.57 -29.78 -24.43
CA ILE A 238 12.51 -29.76 -23.42
C ILE A 238 12.90 -28.84 -22.25
N ALA A 239 14.14 -28.94 -21.76
CA ALA A 239 14.65 -28.08 -20.69
C ALA A 239 14.64 -26.59 -21.07
N VAL A 240 14.99 -26.25 -22.32
CA VAL A 240 14.90 -24.86 -22.82
C VAL A 240 13.45 -24.37 -22.85
N VAL A 241 12.49 -25.18 -23.31
CA VAL A 241 11.05 -24.81 -23.32
C VAL A 241 10.56 -24.54 -21.89
N GLN A 242 10.94 -25.39 -20.93
CA GLN A 242 10.58 -25.19 -19.52
C GLN A 242 11.22 -23.92 -18.93
N ALA A 243 12.49 -23.66 -19.20
CA ALA A 243 13.20 -22.47 -18.76
C ALA A 243 12.59 -21.18 -19.38
N LEU A 244 12.24 -21.22 -20.67
CA LEU A 244 11.58 -20.11 -21.36
C LEU A 244 10.21 -19.81 -20.74
N ARG A 245 9.42 -20.86 -20.49
CA ARG A 245 8.11 -20.66 -19.81
C ARG A 245 8.27 -20.06 -18.41
N ARG A 246 9.28 -20.48 -17.65
CA ARG A 246 9.59 -19.91 -16.33
C ARG A 246 9.99 -18.45 -16.43
N PHE A 247 10.86 -18.10 -17.39
CA PHE A 247 11.25 -16.70 -17.65
C PHE A 247 10.05 -15.82 -18.00
N GLN A 248 9.19 -16.29 -18.89
CA GLN A 248 7.97 -15.57 -19.25
C GLN A 248 7.04 -15.35 -18.04
N ALA A 249 6.87 -16.38 -17.19
CA ALA A 249 6.05 -16.27 -15.99
C ALA A 249 6.57 -15.21 -15.03
N THR A 250 7.88 -15.22 -14.75
CA THR A 250 8.48 -14.23 -13.86
C THR A 250 8.49 -12.81 -14.45
N ALA A 251 8.61 -12.67 -15.78
CA ALA A 251 8.49 -11.38 -16.45
C ALA A 251 7.06 -10.81 -16.35
N ILE A 252 6.03 -11.67 -16.46
CA ILE A 252 4.63 -11.28 -16.27
C ILE A 252 4.39 -10.89 -14.80
N GLU A 253 4.88 -11.65 -13.83
CA GLU A 253 4.78 -11.30 -12.41
C GLU A 253 5.49 -9.96 -12.11
N LEU A 254 6.69 -9.74 -12.65
CA LEU A 254 7.43 -8.48 -12.49
C LEU A 254 6.70 -7.29 -13.11
N SER A 255 5.95 -7.48 -14.19
CA SER A 255 5.21 -6.40 -14.86
C SER A 255 4.15 -5.77 -13.97
N LEU A 256 3.66 -6.44 -12.94
CA LEU A 256 2.77 -5.85 -11.96
C LEU A 256 3.43 -4.69 -11.21
N PHE A 257 4.75 -4.75 -11.00
CA PHE A 257 5.56 -3.73 -10.33
C PHE A 257 6.24 -2.76 -11.30
N HIS A 258 6.50 -3.18 -12.54
CA HIS A 258 7.13 -2.37 -13.57
C HIS A 258 6.07 -1.87 -14.55
N ARG A 259 5.71 -0.60 -14.45
CA ARG A 259 4.60 0.02 -15.18
C ARG A 259 5.07 1.23 -15.99
N SER A 260 4.34 1.54 -17.03
CA SER A 260 4.55 2.70 -17.89
C SER A 260 4.21 3.99 -17.15
N SER A 261 5.07 5.00 -17.27
CA SER A 261 4.81 6.33 -16.73
C SER A 261 3.79 7.13 -17.55
N ALA A 262 3.41 6.65 -18.74
CA ALA A 262 2.51 7.37 -19.62
C ALA A 262 1.03 7.00 -19.41
N ASP A 263 0.76 5.72 -19.13
CA ASP A 263 -0.59 5.15 -19.07
C ASP A 263 -0.81 4.16 -17.93
N ASP A 264 0.16 4.04 -17.02
CA ASP A 264 0.16 3.13 -15.87
C ASP A 264 -0.05 1.63 -16.23
N GLN A 265 0.16 1.24 -17.50
CA GLN A 265 0.02 -0.15 -17.91
C GLN A 265 1.23 -1.00 -17.51
N PRO A 266 1.01 -2.29 -17.15
CA PRO A 266 2.11 -3.21 -16.87
C PRO A 266 3.02 -3.41 -18.09
N ILE A 267 4.34 -3.31 -17.88
CA ILE A 267 5.34 -3.53 -18.92
C ILE A 267 5.99 -4.90 -18.69
N VAL A 268 5.70 -5.87 -19.56
CA VAL A 268 6.38 -7.16 -19.54
C VAL A 268 7.80 -6.96 -20.05
N SER A 269 8.78 -7.21 -19.16
CA SER A 269 10.20 -7.01 -19.47
C SER A 269 10.70 -8.03 -20.48
N GLU A 270 11.18 -7.52 -21.62
CA GLU A 270 11.73 -8.33 -22.70
C GLU A 270 13.12 -8.89 -22.32
N ARG A 271 13.52 -9.97 -22.98
CA ARG A 271 14.83 -10.58 -22.79
C ARG A 271 16.00 -9.61 -23.07
N GLY A 272 15.85 -8.71 -24.03
CA GLY A 272 16.86 -7.71 -24.37
C GLY A 272 17.17 -6.73 -23.23
N ARG A 273 16.29 -6.60 -22.24
CA ARG A 273 16.49 -5.80 -21.04
C ARG A 273 17.09 -6.56 -19.85
N LEU A 274 17.40 -7.87 -20.03
CA LEU A 274 17.97 -8.67 -18.95
C LEU A 274 19.41 -8.21 -18.65
N PRO A 275 19.76 -7.89 -17.40
CA PRO A 275 21.15 -7.65 -17.01
C PRO A 275 22.02 -8.90 -17.23
N GLY A 276 23.25 -8.68 -17.67
CA GLY A 276 24.19 -9.79 -17.97
C GLY A 276 24.64 -10.56 -16.73
N ALA A 277 24.61 -9.94 -15.55
CA ALA A 277 25.02 -10.55 -14.28
C ALA A 277 24.24 -9.97 -13.10
N PHE A 278 24.23 -10.69 -11.99
CA PHE A 278 23.79 -10.15 -10.71
C PHE A 278 24.75 -9.05 -10.22
N PRO A 279 24.27 -8.10 -9.40
CA PRO A 279 25.15 -7.13 -8.74
C PRO A 279 26.15 -7.83 -7.78
N ALA A 280 27.14 -7.07 -7.31
CA ALA A 280 28.05 -7.57 -6.28
C ALA A 280 27.29 -7.94 -4.99
N HIS A 281 27.79 -8.95 -4.31
CA HIS A 281 27.21 -9.51 -3.08
C HIS A 281 28.08 -9.08 -1.88
N PRO A 282 27.75 -7.97 -1.21
CA PRO A 282 28.53 -7.52 -0.05
C PRO A 282 28.40 -8.52 1.11
N GLU A 283 29.50 -8.69 1.83
CA GLU A 283 29.50 -9.55 3.01
C GLU A 283 28.67 -8.91 4.14
N PRO A 284 27.78 -9.68 4.81
CA PRO A 284 26.99 -9.17 5.92
C PRO A 284 27.89 -8.77 7.10
N ASP A 285 27.73 -7.55 7.65
CA ASP A 285 28.48 -7.08 8.79
C ASP A 285 27.82 -7.50 10.12
N ALA A 286 28.48 -8.39 10.86
CA ALA A 286 27.98 -8.90 12.14
C ALA A 286 27.85 -7.81 13.23
N ASN A 287 28.60 -6.72 13.13
CA ASN A 287 28.60 -5.67 14.15
C ASN A 287 27.37 -4.75 14.07
N GLN A 288 26.64 -4.77 12.94
CA GLN A 288 25.51 -3.89 12.72
C GLN A 288 24.20 -4.40 13.33
N ILE A 289 24.06 -5.70 13.63
CA ILE A 289 22.79 -6.31 14.03
C ILE A 289 22.15 -5.65 15.27
N VAL A 290 22.95 -5.30 16.28
CA VAL A 290 22.44 -4.66 17.52
C VAL A 290 21.91 -3.27 17.22
N ALA A 291 22.64 -2.50 16.42
CA ALA A 291 22.21 -1.17 16.00
C ALA A 291 20.95 -1.23 15.11
N ASP A 292 20.86 -2.23 14.23
CA ASP A 292 19.73 -2.39 13.32
C ASP A 292 18.47 -2.88 14.04
N ILE A 293 18.59 -3.71 15.10
CA ILE A 293 17.46 -4.02 15.98
C ILE A 293 16.95 -2.76 16.69
N ALA A 294 17.86 -1.90 17.18
CA ALA A 294 17.46 -0.66 17.82
C ALA A 294 16.77 0.29 16.82
N LYS A 295 17.31 0.43 15.60
CA LYS A 295 16.68 1.21 14.53
C LYS A 295 15.30 0.63 14.14
N ALA A 296 15.19 -0.68 13.95
CA ALA A 296 13.94 -1.34 13.63
C ALA A 296 12.86 -1.07 14.70
N ALA A 297 13.22 -1.09 15.98
CA ALA A 297 12.31 -0.76 17.08
C ALA A 297 11.80 0.69 17.05
N ILE A 298 12.51 1.60 16.38
CA ILE A 298 12.10 3.01 16.22
C ILE A 298 11.27 3.19 14.94
N PHE A 299 11.71 2.61 13.83
CA PHE A 299 11.19 2.91 12.49
C PHE A 299 10.13 1.95 12.00
N ARG A 300 9.99 0.75 12.58
CA ARG A 300 8.93 -0.17 12.16
C ARG A 300 7.56 0.34 12.58
N PRO A 301 6.58 0.31 11.65
CA PRO A 301 5.26 0.92 11.84
C PRO A 301 4.41 0.24 12.91
N GLU A 302 4.68 -1.02 13.26
CA GLU A 302 3.85 -1.81 14.16
C GLU A 302 3.79 -1.22 15.57
N LEU A 303 4.93 -0.78 16.12
CA LEU A 303 4.98 -0.18 17.45
C LEU A 303 4.26 1.17 17.49
N ARG A 304 4.51 2.00 16.48
CA ARG A 304 3.85 3.31 16.36
C ARG A 304 2.32 3.18 16.25
N ARG A 305 1.85 2.20 15.47
CA ARG A 305 0.42 1.91 15.37
C ARG A 305 -0.19 1.51 16.71
N ILE A 306 0.49 0.65 17.48
CA ILE A 306 0.01 0.23 18.81
C ILE A 306 -0.04 1.45 19.76
N GLU A 307 0.99 2.28 19.79
CA GLU A 307 1.04 3.48 20.62
C GLU A 307 -0.10 4.46 20.33
N LEU A 308 -0.33 4.79 19.06
CA LEU A 308 -1.42 5.66 18.65
C LEU A 308 -2.81 5.05 18.97
N THR A 309 -2.93 3.72 18.88
CA THR A 309 -4.17 3.02 19.26
C THR A 309 -4.39 3.09 20.78
N ILE A 310 -3.34 2.97 21.59
CA ILE A 310 -3.42 3.18 23.05
C ILE A 310 -3.82 4.63 23.36
N GLU A 311 -3.25 5.62 22.67
CA GLU A 311 -3.66 7.02 22.83
C GLU A 311 -5.15 7.22 22.54
N LYS A 312 -5.66 6.57 21.50
CA LYS A 312 -7.08 6.61 21.13
C LYS A 312 -7.97 6.00 22.23
N LEU A 313 -7.58 4.84 22.79
CA LEU A 313 -8.29 4.23 23.91
C LEU A 313 -8.22 5.05 25.20
N ARG A 314 -7.14 5.79 25.43
CA ARG A 314 -7.06 6.73 26.55
C ARG A 314 -8.06 7.89 26.43
N ILE A 315 -8.46 8.28 25.21
CA ILE A 315 -9.56 9.24 25.00
C ILE A 315 -10.89 8.58 25.43
N ASP A 316 -11.13 7.31 25.03
CA ASP A 316 -12.32 6.56 25.48
C ASP A 316 -12.36 6.39 26.98
N GLN A 317 -11.23 6.06 27.61
CA GLN A 317 -11.11 5.96 29.06
C GLN A 317 -11.48 7.29 29.75
N ARG A 318 -10.95 8.43 29.24
CA ARG A 318 -11.28 9.77 29.79
C ARG A 318 -12.77 10.08 29.63
N LEU A 319 -13.35 9.77 28.45
CA LEU A 319 -14.79 9.96 28.21
C LEU A 319 -15.62 9.07 29.15
N ALA A 320 -15.24 7.80 29.33
CA ALA A 320 -15.94 6.89 30.24
C ALA A 320 -15.86 7.36 31.70
N LYS A 321 -14.70 7.84 32.16
CA LYS A 321 -14.55 8.45 33.49
C LYS A 321 -15.42 9.69 33.65
N ASN A 322 -15.47 10.56 32.65
CA ASN A 322 -16.33 11.74 32.64
C ASN A 322 -17.83 11.35 32.72
N ASN A 323 -18.24 10.30 32.01
CA ASN A 323 -19.61 9.78 32.04
C ASN A 323 -20.05 9.17 33.39
N LEU A 324 -19.12 8.94 34.32
CA LEU A 324 -19.43 8.58 35.71
C LEU A 324 -19.93 9.78 36.55
N LEU A 325 -19.63 11.00 36.10
CA LEU A 325 -20.07 12.22 36.78
C LEU A 325 -21.58 12.47 36.55
N PRO A 326 -22.28 13.12 37.48
CA PRO A 326 -23.63 13.61 37.23
C PRO A 326 -23.60 14.66 36.11
N ASN A 327 -24.65 14.67 35.30
CA ASN A 327 -24.88 15.79 34.39
C ASN A 327 -25.52 16.92 35.18
N ILE A 328 -24.89 18.10 35.18
CA ILE A 328 -25.40 19.35 35.71
C ILE A 328 -25.20 20.41 34.64
N ASP A 329 -26.29 20.81 34.00
CA ASP A 329 -26.27 21.83 32.97
C ASP A 329 -26.84 23.16 33.54
N ILE A 330 -26.15 24.25 33.27
CA ILE A 330 -26.67 25.59 33.47
C ILE A 330 -27.03 26.18 32.11
N GLY A 331 -28.26 26.63 31.95
CA GLY A 331 -28.74 27.41 30.81
C GLY A 331 -29.17 28.78 31.26
N VAL A 332 -28.87 29.79 30.44
CA VAL A 332 -29.43 31.13 30.58
C VAL A 332 -29.96 31.53 29.22
N GLN A 333 -31.19 32.05 29.21
CA GLN A 333 -31.87 32.51 28.01
C GLN A 333 -32.49 33.86 28.26
N ALA A 334 -32.31 34.77 27.33
CA ALA A 334 -33.01 36.05 27.28
C ALA A 334 -34.04 36.01 26.15
N ASN A 335 -35.25 36.43 26.45
CA ASN A 335 -36.35 36.51 25.49
C ASN A 335 -36.77 37.97 25.42
N GLN A 336 -36.94 38.53 24.22
CA GLN A 336 -37.40 39.87 23.97
C GLN A 336 -38.66 39.82 23.11
N GLY A 337 -39.82 40.09 23.69
CA GLY A 337 -41.10 40.18 22.98
C GLY A 337 -41.17 41.39 22.06
N ASN A 338 -41.90 41.26 20.95
CA ASN A 338 -42.13 42.30 19.96
C ASN A 338 -43.65 42.47 19.70
N GLY A 339 -44.06 43.68 19.29
CA GLY A 339 -45.45 43.97 18.84
C GLY A 339 -46.38 44.58 19.88
N SER A 340 -45.88 44.94 21.06
CA SER A 340 -46.62 45.78 22.00
C SER A 340 -46.38 47.30 21.78
N LYS A 341 -47.33 48.12 22.03
CA LYS A 341 -47.19 49.63 22.02
C LYS A 341 -46.21 50.08 23.08
N ASP A 342 -46.09 49.31 24.16
CA ASP A 342 -45.16 49.54 25.25
C ASP A 342 -43.97 48.54 25.05
N ILE A 343 -42.74 48.94 25.41
CA ILE A 343 -41.58 48.09 25.39
C ILE A 343 -41.80 46.97 26.40
N GLU A 344 -41.96 45.71 25.89
CA GLU A 344 -42.05 44.58 26.78
C GLU A 344 -40.70 44.39 27.48
N PRO A 345 -40.66 44.12 28.79
CA PRO A 345 -39.40 43.88 29.48
C PRO A 345 -38.73 42.61 28.95
N THR A 346 -37.41 42.67 28.83
CA THR A 346 -36.60 41.45 28.50
C THR A 346 -36.80 40.45 29.62
N GLU A 347 -37.32 39.27 29.28
CA GLU A 347 -37.43 38.14 30.21
C GLU A 347 -36.12 37.35 30.23
N ILE A 348 -35.55 37.15 31.41
CA ILE A 348 -34.35 36.33 31.59
C ILE A 348 -34.73 35.06 32.35
N GLU A 349 -34.49 33.92 31.72
CA GLU A 349 -34.67 32.61 32.32
C GLU A 349 -33.31 31.97 32.63
N ALA A 350 -33.10 31.53 33.87
CA ALA A 350 -32.00 30.69 34.27
C ALA A 350 -32.51 29.29 34.63
N LYS A 351 -31.91 28.27 34.02
CA LYS A 351 -32.29 26.85 34.22
C LYS A 351 -31.12 26.06 34.73
N ILE A 352 -31.34 25.25 35.74
CA ILE A 352 -30.37 24.23 36.17
C ILE A 352 -31.03 22.86 35.98
N GLU A 353 -30.37 21.99 35.25
CA GLU A 353 -30.80 20.63 35.00
C GLU A 353 -29.83 19.64 35.64
N PHE A 354 -30.34 18.73 36.47
CA PHE A 354 -29.57 17.66 37.10
C PHE A 354 -30.08 16.31 36.59
N LYS A 355 -29.17 15.46 36.07
CA LYS A 355 -29.48 14.11 35.63
C LYS A 355 -28.36 13.16 35.99
N MET A 356 -28.70 12.04 36.65
CA MET A 356 -27.72 11.05 37.04
C MET A 356 -28.34 9.63 37.02
N PRO A 357 -27.83 8.70 36.24
CA PRO A 357 -28.21 7.30 36.33
C PRO A 357 -27.63 6.70 37.63
N LEU A 358 -28.50 6.17 38.50
CA LEU A 358 -28.08 5.67 39.82
C LEU A 358 -27.08 4.51 39.74
N GLN A 359 -27.31 3.54 38.86
CA GLN A 359 -26.47 2.34 38.72
C GLN A 359 -25.19 2.57 37.96
N ARG A 360 -25.13 3.53 37.03
CA ARG A 360 -23.96 3.90 36.19
C ARG A 360 -23.31 2.72 35.44
N ARG A 361 -24.08 1.62 35.20
CA ARG A 361 -23.55 0.37 34.62
C ARG A 361 -22.90 0.58 33.26
N GLU A 362 -23.51 1.42 32.41
CA GLU A 362 -22.98 1.72 31.08
C GLU A 362 -21.61 2.42 31.17
N ALA A 363 -21.48 3.46 31.99
CA ALA A 363 -20.23 4.19 32.15
C ALA A 363 -19.12 3.33 32.79
N LYS A 364 -19.49 2.51 33.82
CA LYS A 364 -18.55 1.56 34.43
C LYS A 364 -18.07 0.52 33.44
N GLY A 365 -18.99 -0.14 32.70
CA GLY A 365 -18.62 -1.15 31.73
C GLY A 365 -17.77 -0.60 30.58
N ARG A 366 -18.04 0.63 30.13
CA ARG A 366 -17.17 1.31 29.13
C ARG A 366 -15.76 1.58 29.68
N LEU A 367 -15.66 1.98 30.96
CA LEU A 367 -14.39 2.22 31.61
C LEU A 367 -13.58 0.92 31.72
N GLU A 368 -14.19 -0.13 32.27
CA GLU A 368 -13.58 -1.46 32.40
C GLU A 368 -13.12 -2.00 31.04
N THR A 369 -13.95 -1.85 30.00
CA THR A 369 -13.61 -2.26 28.63
C THR A 369 -12.40 -1.50 28.11
N ALA A 370 -12.36 -0.15 28.27
CA ALA A 370 -11.25 0.65 27.80
C ALA A 370 -9.94 0.32 28.55
N GLU A 371 -10.00 0.09 29.86
CA GLU A 371 -8.84 -0.28 30.68
C GLU A 371 -8.30 -1.66 30.29
N ALA A 372 -9.16 -2.66 30.12
CA ALA A 372 -8.77 -3.99 29.67
C ALA A 372 -8.18 -3.97 28.24
N GLN A 373 -8.71 -3.15 27.33
CA GLN A 373 -8.16 -3.00 25.99
C GLN A 373 -6.79 -2.32 26.00
N ILE A 374 -6.56 -1.33 26.85
CA ILE A 374 -5.24 -0.68 27.02
C ILE A 374 -4.25 -1.71 27.55
N GLU A 375 -4.58 -2.47 28.61
CA GLU A 375 -3.72 -3.50 29.16
C GLU A 375 -3.34 -4.57 28.13
N ARG A 376 -4.32 -5.02 27.34
CA ARG A 376 -4.07 -5.95 26.22
C ARG A 376 -3.06 -5.36 25.24
N LEU A 377 -3.25 -4.12 24.79
CA LEU A 377 -2.34 -3.50 23.83
C LEU A 377 -0.95 -3.21 24.43
N GLU A 378 -0.84 -2.98 25.72
CA GLU A 378 0.47 -2.86 26.36
C GLU A 378 1.24 -4.18 26.36
N ASN A 379 0.55 -5.32 26.51
CA ASN A 379 1.15 -6.64 26.36
C ASN A 379 1.48 -6.93 24.88
N ASP A 380 0.58 -6.58 23.95
CA ASP A 380 0.82 -6.69 22.51
C ASP A 380 2.05 -5.84 22.09
N ARG A 381 2.25 -4.66 22.70
CA ARG A 381 3.42 -3.80 22.44
C ARG A 381 4.72 -4.46 22.90
N LYS A 382 4.73 -5.10 24.08
CA LYS A 382 5.90 -5.86 24.55
C LYS A 382 6.24 -6.97 23.57
N PHE A 383 5.24 -7.77 23.20
CA PHE A 383 5.43 -8.87 22.26
C PHE A 383 5.84 -8.39 20.85
N ALA A 384 5.27 -7.29 20.37
CA ALA A 384 5.65 -6.70 19.08
C ALA A 384 7.13 -6.27 19.05
N ARG A 385 7.66 -5.73 20.18
CA ARG A 385 9.07 -5.38 20.31
C ARG A 385 9.97 -6.62 20.24
N ASP A 386 9.60 -7.68 20.97
CA ASP A 386 10.33 -8.94 20.94
C ASP A 386 10.31 -9.58 19.55
N ARG A 387 9.14 -9.54 18.88
CA ARG A 387 8.97 -10.03 17.52
C ARG A 387 9.81 -9.25 16.50
N ILE A 388 9.88 -7.91 16.60
CA ILE A 388 10.74 -7.10 15.74
C ILE A 388 12.20 -7.53 15.89
N ALA A 389 12.67 -7.72 17.12
CA ALA A 389 14.03 -8.17 17.36
C ALA A 389 14.28 -9.59 16.80
N ALA A 390 13.30 -10.49 16.92
CA ALA A 390 13.37 -11.83 16.34
C ALA A 390 13.37 -11.79 14.81
N ASP A 391 12.46 -11.02 14.17
CA ASP A 391 12.39 -10.86 12.72
C ASP A 391 13.73 -10.36 12.13
N VAL A 392 14.37 -9.38 12.78
CA VAL A 392 15.67 -8.84 12.33
C VAL A 392 16.77 -9.90 12.47
N ARG A 393 16.81 -10.66 13.59
CA ARG A 393 17.79 -11.73 13.80
C ARG A 393 17.62 -12.87 12.79
N ASP A 394 16.37 -13.28 12.54
CA ASP A 394 16.05 -14.33 11.57
C ASP A 394 16.46 -13.93 10.15
N ALA A 395 16.05 -12.73 9.72
CA ALA A 395 16.40 -12.21 8.39
C ALA A 395 17.92 -12.03 8.23
N TYR A 396 18.63 -11.63 9.28
CA TYR A 396 20.09 -11.54 9.29
C TYR A 396 20.75 -12.93 9.17
N SER A 397 20.28 -13.91 9.95
CA SER A 397 20.75 -15.29 9.89
C SER A 397 20.55 -15.90 8.51
N ALA A 398 19.38 -15.68 7.91
CA ALA A 398 19.08 -16.12 6.56
C ALA A 398 20.02 -15.48 5.51
N MET A 399 20.37 -14.19 5.68
CA MET A 399 21.28 -13.49 4.78
C MET A 399 22.70 -14.03 4.89
N ILE A 400 23.21 -14.35 6.10
CA ILE A 400 24.51 -15.01 6.29
C ILE A 400 24.50 -16.37 5.61
N ALA A 401 23.50 -17.21 5.89
CA ALA A 401 23.41 -18.55 5.31
C ALA A 401 23.38 -18.50 3.78
N ALA A 402 22.62 -17.57 3.19
CA ALA A 402 22.57 -17.37 1.76
C ALA A 402 23.92 -16.90 1.18
N HIS A 403 24.64 -16.03 1.88
CA HIS A 403 25.99 -15.60 1.48
C HIS A 403 27.01 -16.75 1.53
N ASP A 404 26.98 -17.57 2.57
CA ASP A 404 27.86 -18.73 2.66
C ASP A 404 27.53 -19.78 1.60
N GLN A 405 26.24 -20.02 1.33
CA GLN A 405 25.80 -20.89 0.23
C GLN A 405 26.30 -20.37 -1.12
N LEU A 406 26.28 -19.05 -1.32
CA LEU A 406 26.77 -18.43 -2.54
C LEU A 406 28.27 -18.71 -2.75
N LYS A 407 29.11 -18.58 -1.69
CA LYS A 407 30.54 -18.93 -1.75
C LYS A 407 30.75 -20.40 -2.12
N GLN A 408 29.99 -21.30 -1.50
CA GLN A 408 30.11 -22.74 -1.77
C GLN A 408 29.64 -23.12 -3.18
N THR A 409 28.56 -22.54 -3.66
CA THR A 409 28.06 -22.79 -5.02
C THR A 409 29.01 -22.26 -6.10
N GLN A 410 29.69 -21.12 -5.86
CA GLN A 410 30.71 -20.61 -6.75
C GLN A 410 31.90 -21.59 -6.84
N LEU A 411 32.39 -22.09 -5.70
CA LEU A 411 33.45 -23.09 -5.66
C LEU A 411 33.03 -24.37 -6.41
N ASN A 412 31.80 -24.83 -6.23
CA ASN A 412 31.25 -25.98 -6.93
C ASN A 412 31.26 -25.78 -8.46
N VAL A 413 30.89 -24.59 -8.95
CA VAL A 413 30.97 -24.24 -10.38
C VAL A 413 32.40 -24.33 -10.88
N ASP A 414 33.37 -23.81 -10.13
CA ASP A 414 34.78 -23.78 -10.54
C ASP A 414 35.40 -25.20 -10.60
N LEU A 415 35.10 -26.03 -9.60
CA LEU A 415 35.52 -27.43 -9.58
C LEU A 415 34.85 -28.25 -10.69
N SER A 416 33.54 -28.06 -10.91
CA SER A 416 32.80 -28.76 -11.97
C SER A 416 33.36 -28.42 -13.36
N ARG A 417 33.67 -27.13 -13.61
CA ARG A 417 34.35 -26.70 -14.85
C ARG A 417 35.72 -27.29 -15.04
N GLN A 418 36.52 -27.47 -13.97
CA GLN A 418 37.82 -28.09 -14.04
C GLN A 418 37.68 -29.57 -14.44
N LEU A 419 36.74 -30.30 -13.83
CA LEU A 419 36.44 -31.69 -14.17
C LEU A 419 35.95 -31.85 -15.62
N GLU A 420 35.05 -30.97 -16.08
CA GLU A 420 34.55 -30.97 -17.46
C GLU A 420 35.67 -30.76 -18.47
N ARG A 421 36.58 -29.78 -18.23
CA ARG A 421 37.74 -29.53 -19.08
C ARG A 421 38.69 -30.72 -19.11
N ALA A 422 39.00 -31.29 -17.96
CA ALA A 422 39.86 -32.49 -17.87
C ALA A 422 39.28 -33.67 -18.66
N GLU A 423 37.95 -33.91 -18.54
CA GLU A 423 37.30 -35.01 -19.27
C GLU A 423 37.24 -34.74 -20.77
N SER A 424 37.05 -33.48 -21.18
CA SER A 424 37.11 -33.08 -22.60
C SER A 424 38.49 -33.33 -23.21
N GLU A 425 39.57 -33.05 -22.47
CA GLU A 425 40.95 -33.38 -22.94
C GLU A 425 41.20 -34.88 -23.00
N ARG A 426 40.75 -35.66 -22.00
CA ARG A 426 40.83 -37.13 -22.03
C ARG A 426 40.08 -37.74 -23.21
N LEU A 427 38.91 -37.19 -23.55
CA LEU A 427 38.14 -37.64 -24.71
C LEU A 427 38.90 -37.37 -26.01
N LYS A 428 39.56 -36.23 -26.18
CA LYS A 428 40.39 -35.91 -27.34
C LYS A 428 41.56 -36.87 -27.48
N GLN A 429 42.09 -37.37 -26.36
CA GLN A 429 43.19 -38.37 -26.31
C GLN A 429 42.69 -39.79 -26.45
N GLY A 430 41.38 -40.03 -26.57
CA GLY A 430 40.81 -41.38 -26.65
C GLY A 430 40.84 -42.15 -25.31
N ALA A 431 41.08 -41.46 -24.18
CA ALA A 431 41.24 -42.08 -22.85
C ALA A 431 39.93 -42.14 -22.05
N THR A 432 38.80 -41.76 -22.67
CA THR A 432 37.45 -41.79 -22.07
C THR A 432 36.39 -41.85 -23.18
N ASP A 433 35.14 -42.03 -22.81
CA ASP A 433 34.03 -42.06 -23.74
C ASP A 433 33.17 -40.74 -23.71
N LEU A 434 32.27 -40.62 -24.67
CA LEU A 434 31.41 -39.48 -24.81
C LEU A 434 30.41 -39.36 -23.64
N LEU A 435 29.97 -40.50 -23.06
CA LEU A 435 29.01 -40.49 -21.95
C LEU A 435 29.62 -39.84 -20.70
N ALA A 436 30.89 -40.14 -20.40
CA ALA A 436 31.61 -39.53 -19.29
C ALA A 436 31.66 -37.98 -19.43
N LEU A 437 31.97 -37.48 -20.64
CA LEU A 437 31.94 -36.02 -20.90
C LEU A 437 30.55 -35.44 -20.74
N GLN A 438 29.49 -36.10 -21.26
CA GLN A 438 28.09 -35.63 -21.11
C GLN A 438 27.67 -35.53 -19.66
N ILE A 439 28.10 -36.47 -18.80
CA ILE A 439 27.86 -36.44 -17.35
C ILE A 439 28.53 -35.20 -16.72
N ARG A 440 29.78 -34.87 -17.10
CA ARG A 440 30.50 -33.71 -16.59
C ARG A 440 29.88 -32.40 -17.05
N GLU A 441 29.45 -32.29 -18.31
CA GLU A 441 28.72 -31.13 -18.83
C GLU A 441 27.40 -30.90 -18.06
N GLN A 442 26.65 -31.99 -17.82
CA GLN A 442 25.41 -31.88 -17.03
C GLN A 442 25.69 -31.41 -15.60
N ALA A 443 26.71 -31.98 -14.94
CA ALA A 443 27.12 -31.57 -13.60
C ALA A 443 27.55 -30.10 -13.55
N THR A 444 28.28 -29.61 -14.56
CA THR A 444 28.66 -28.20 -14.65
C THR A 444 27.43 -27.30 -14.86
N PHE A 445 26.48 -27.71 -15.70
CA PHE A 445 25.23 -27.00 -15.88
C PHE A 445 24.43 -26.92 -14.57
N ASP A 446 24.27 -28.05 -13.88
CA ASP A 446 23.54 -28.12 -12.61
C ASP A 446 24.20 -27.23 -11.53
N ALA A 447 25.54 -27.24 -11.46
CA ALA A 447 26.29 -26.37 -10.57
C ALA A 447 26.08 -24.87 -10.88
N LYS A 448 26.06 -24.47 -12.17
CA LYS A 448 25.77 -23.10 -12.61
C LYS A 448 24.34 -22.68 -12.26
N VAL A 449 23.35 -23.56 -12.47
CA VAL A 449 21.97 -23.32 -12.12
C VAL A 449 21.82 -23.10 -10.61
N LEU A 450 22.43 -23.99 -9.81
CA LEU A 450 22.43 -23.85 -8.35
C LEU A 450 23.08 -22.54 -7.89
N HIS A 451 24.14 -22.08 -8.54
CA HIS A 451 24.79 -20.83 -8.24
C HIS A 451 23.88 -19.61 -8.57
N VAL A 452 23.18 -19.63 -9.73
CA VAL A 452 22.20 -18.59 -10.09
C VAL A 452 21.05 -18.53 -9.07
N GLU A 453 20.58 -19.70 -8.61
CA GLU A 453 19.54 -19.77 -7.56
C GLU A 453 20.05 -19.24 -6.21
N ALA A 454 21.30 -19.54 -5.84
CA ALA A 454 21.93 -18.99 -4.63
C ALA A 454 22.12 -17.47 -4.70
N GLN A 455 22.44 -16.90 -5.87
CA GLN A 455 22.50 -15.46 -6.08
C GLN A 455 21.13 -14.81 -5.85
N ALA A 456 20.06 -15.36 -6.41
CA ALA A 456 18.71 -14.85 -6.21
C ALA A 456 18.27 -14.96 -4.75
N GLU A 457 18.64 -16.07 -4.07
CA GLU A 457 18.32 -16.27 -2.65
C GLU A 457 19.04 -15.25 -1.74
N TYR A 458 20.30 -14.93 -2.03
CA TYR A 458 21.03 -13.89 -1.31
C TYR A 458 20.29 -12.55 -1.40
N PHE A 459 19.88 -12.11 -2.58
CA PHE A 459 19.15 -10.85 -2.74
C PHE A 459 17.74 -10.89 -2.17
N ARG A 460 17.08 -12.05 -2.14
CA ARG A 460 15.82 -12.26 -1.43
C ARG A 460 16.00 -12.07 0.07
N ALA A 461 17.03 -12.72 0.64
CA ALA A 461 17.36 -12.57 2.06
C ALA A 461 17.74 -11.14 2.41
N GLN A 462 18.50 -10.45 1.57
CA GLN A 462 18.84 -9.04 1.71
C GLN A 462 17.57 -8.17 1.68
N GLY A 463 16.65 -8.40 0.76
CA GLY A 463 15.37 -7.69 0.68
C GLY A 463 14.51 -7.90 1.94
N ASN A 464 14.47 -9.12 2.46
CA ASN A 464 13.80 -9.43 3.72
C ASN A 464 14.45 -8.70 4.91
N TYR A 465 15.79 -8.66 4.97
CA TYR A 465 16.53 -7.95 6.02
C TYR A 465 16.28 -6.43 5.97
N ARG A 466 16.30 -5.82 4.78
CA ARG A 466 15.98 -4.39 4.59
C ARG A 466 14.56 -4.06 5.04
N ALA A 467 13.59 -4.94 4.74
CA ALA A 467 12.21 -4.77 5.21
C ALA A 467 12.08 -4.96 6.72
N ALA A 468 12.80 -5.95 7.31
CA ALA A 468 12.80 -6.20 8.75
C ALA A 468 13.39 -5.03 9.54
N THR A 469 14.42 -4.36 9.01
CA THR A 469 15.08 -3.19 9.61
C THR A 469 14.41 -1.86 9.24
N ALA A 470 13.37 -1.87 8.40
CA ALA A 470 12.76 -0.68 7.80
C ALA A 470 13.78 0.23 7.08
N ALA A 471 14.84 -0.35 6.49
CA ALA A 471 15.90 0.40 5.82
C ALA A 471 15.43 1.19 4.60
N ASP A 472 14.33 0.77 3.97
CA ASP A 472 13.74 1.43 2.81
C ASP A 472 12.61 2.41 3.18
N ALA A 473 12.48 2.76 4.46
CA ALA A 473 11.46 3.71 4.91
C ALA A 473 11.77 5.13 4.39
N PRO A 474 10.82 5.77 3.69
CA PRO A 474 11.01 7.14 3.21
C PRO A 474 11.01 8.12 4.39
N ALA A 475 11.91 9.11 4.36
CA ALA A 475 12.06 10.09 5.44
C ALA A 475 10.77 10.90 5.72
N SER A 476 9.89 11.02 4.74
CA SER A 476 8.58 11.69 4.87
C SER A 476 7.60 10.95 5.78
N LEU A 477 7.72 9.62 5.91
CA LEU A 477 6.84 8.77 6.74
C LEU A 477 7.44 8.42 8.12
N LEU A 478 8.64 8.92 8.42
CA LEU A 478 9.35 8.69 9.70
C LEU A 478 9.17 9.83 10.72
N ARG A 479 8.23 10.75 10.49
CA ARG A 479 7.97 11.93 11.34
C ARG A 479 7.00 11.67 12.47
#